data_063a755d3b2c05376b9bbbfbfd352138
#
_entry.id   063a755d3b2c05376b9bbbfbfd352138
#
_cell.length_a   1.000
_cell.length_b   1.000
_cell.length_c   1.000
_cell.angle_alpha   90.00
_cell.angle_beta   90.00
_cell.angle_gamma   90.00
#
_symmetry.space_group_name_H-M   'P 1'
#
loop_
_entity.id
_entity.type
_entity.pdbx_description
1 polymer ?
#
loop_
_entity_poly.entity_id
_entity_poly.type
_entity_poly.pdbx_seq_one_letter_code
_entity_poly.pdbx_strand_id
1 'polypeptide(L)'
;MRRFGRVLKTVLILFFLGISIPAEAQKHGKQKAIEKAADLPAVIWRDPGNISTLNLVYGAGGIEHAPDSNGTYTFDKEDMNGTSPKFDVKDGQGVKWRIKLGQEPQAETAATRLLWAAGYFVDEDYYLPEVKVQGLPKLRRGQNFVSEGGIVHRARLERKEKEIKKIGNWEWFKNPFVGTKEFSGLRMMMSLLNNWDLKKINNSIYVVDGEQRYLVSDAGATFGKTGNNISRSKSDLKGYEESKFIEKETPAEVDFEMHSRPFLLTAVDVPNYHERTKMENVTKHIPRADAKWLGQLLGQLSEEQIRDCFRAAGYTPDEVEGYSKEVQKRIAALNAL
;
A
#
# COMPACT_ATOMS: atom_id res chain seq x y z
N MET A 1 33.39 -56.88 45.75
CA MET A 1 33.85 -55.48 45.57
C MET A 1 33.60 -55.06 44.12
N ARG A 2 32.52 -54.36 43.85
CA ARG A 2 32.25 -53.80 42.51
C ARG A 2 32.04 -52.29 42.68
N ARG A 3 32.94 -51.51 42.07
CA ARG A 3 32.88 -50.05 42.04
C ARG A 3 31.90 -49.61 40.95
N PHE A 4 30.86 -48.84 41.30
CA PHE A 4 29.98 -48.14 40.41
C PHE A 4 30.60 -46.76 40.06
N GLY A 5 30.95 -46.55 38.81
CA GLY A 5 31.33 -45.24 38.29
C GLY A 5 30.08 -44.44 37.87
N ARG A 6 29.86 -43.30 38.51
CA ARG A 6 28.87 -42.32 38.07
C ARG A 6 29.41 -41.48 36.90
N VAL A 7 28.78 -41.58 35.74
CA VAL A 7 29.04 -40.68 34.59
C VAL A 7 28.13 -39.47 34.79
N LEU A 8 28.73 -38.32 35.06
CA LEU A 8 28.05 -37.03 35.15
C LEU A 8 27.89 -36.49 33.70
N LYS A 9 26.64 -36.49 33.16
CA LYS A 9 26.32 -35.84 31.89
C LYS A 9 26.10 -34.36 32.15
N THR A 10 27.05 -33.54 31.78
CA THR A 10 26.95 -32.07 31.74
C THR A 10 26.08 -31.69 30.54
N VAL A 11 24.85 -31.21 30.77
CA VAL A 11 24.01 -30.63 29.76
C VAL A 11 24.40 -29.16 29.61
N LEU A 12 25.02 -28.84 28.51
CA LEU A 12 25.32 -27.44 28.14
C LEU A 12 24.07 -26.77 27.60
N ILE A 13 23.41 -25.97 28.42
CA ILE A 13 22.28 -25.13 27.99
C ILE A 13 22.88 -23.86 27.37
N LEU A 14 22.87 -23.79 26.03
CA LEU A 14 23.17 -22.56 25.29
C LEU A 14 21.97 -21.61 25.40
N PHE A 15 22.08 -20.62 26.30
CA PHE A 15 21.20 -19.46 26.30
C PHE A 15 21.49 -18.59 25.07
N PHE A 16 20.61 -18.61 24.07
CA PHE A 16 20.57 -17.56 23.06
C PHE A 16 20.00 -16.30 23.74
N LEU A 17 20.89 -15.42 24.20
CA LEU A 17 20.57 -14.06 24.56
C LEU A 17 20.18 -13.32 23.26
N GLY A 18 18.88 -13.22 23.02
CA GLY A 18 18.35 -12.28 22.03
C GLY A 18 18.71 -10.85 22.47
N ILE A 19 19.73 -10.26 21.86
CA ILE A 19 20.12 -8.86 22.11
C ILE A 19 19.01 -7.99 21.53
N SER A 20 18.03 -7.59 22.35
CA SER A 20 17.09 -6.53 22.01
C SER A 20 17.85 -5.21 22.00
N ILE A 21 17.97 -4.58 20.83
CA ILE A 21 18.54 -3.24 20.71
C ILE A 21 17.68 -2.29 21.54
N PRO A 22 18.24 -1.51 22.47
CA PRO A 22 17.49 -0.56 23.29
C PRO A 22 16.73 0.44 22.42
N ALA A 23 15.50 0.82 22.80
CA ALA A 23 14.65 1.76 22.05
C ALA A 23 15.35 3.10 21.76
N GLU A 24 16.27 3.54 22.63
CA GLU A 24 17.11 4.72 22.44
C GLU A 24 18.12 4.57 21.28
N ALA A 25 18.73 3.40 21.13
CA ALA A 25 19.65 3.11 20.03
C ALA A 25 18.91 3.10 18.67
N GLN A 26 17.66 2.62 18.64
CA GLN A 26 16.81 2.69 17.45
C GLN A 26 16.42 4.12 17.10
N LYS A 27 16.07 4.96 18.09
CA LYS A 27 15.78 6.38 17.89
C LYS A 27 17.00 7.15 17.37
N HIS A 28 18.18 6.91 17.96
CA HIS A 28 19.44 7.55 17.54
C HIS A 28 19.86 7.13 16.14
N GLY A 29 19.72 5.87 15.79
CA GLY A 29 19.96 5.35 14.44
C GLY A 29 19.04 5.97 13.39
N LYS A 30 17.74 6.15 13.72
CA LYS A 30 16.76 6.81 12.86
C LYS A 30 17.08 8.29 12.67
N GLN A 31 17.47 9.00 13.73
CA GLN A 31 17.84 10.42 13.67
C GLN A 31 19.05 10.63 12.75
N LYS A 32 20.11 9.82 12.89
CA LYS A 32 21.28 9.86 11.99
C LYS A 32 20.91 9.58 10.53
N ALA A 33 19.96 8.67 10.28
CA ALA A 33 19.49 8.38 8.93
C ALA A 33 18.76 9.57 8.32
N ILE A 34 17.94 10.29 9.11
CA ILE A 34 17.25 11.51 8.69
C ILE A 34 18.27 12.61 8.35
N GLU A 35 19.27 12.85 9.23
CA GLU A 35 20.31 13.86 9.01
C GLU A 35 21.12 13.58 7.74
N LYS A 36 21.52 12.32 7.50
CA LYS A 36 22.21 11.93 6.26
C LYS A 36 21.36 12.07 5.01
N ALA A 37 20.05 11.96 5.16
CA ALA A 37 19.13 12.06 4.03
C ALA A 37 18.75 13.51 3.72
N ALA A 38 19.03 14.48 4.61
CA ALA A 38 18.56 15.86 4.47
C ALA A 38 18.97 16.53 3.16
N ASP A 39 20.17 16.20 2.66
CA ASP A 39 20.72 16.77 1.42
C ASP A 39 20.42 15.91 0.16
N LEU A 40 19.76 14.78 0.31
CA LEU A 40 19.41 13.94 -0.82
C LEU A 40 18.23 14.53 -1.60
N PRO A 41 18.21 14.39 -2.95
CA PRO A 41 17.11 14.88 -3.74
C PRO A 41 15.78 14.19 -3.36
N ALA A 42 14.73 14.98 -3.20
CA ALA A 42 13.39 14.50 -2.96
C ALA A 42 12.69 14.19 -4.31
N VAL A 43 12.11 13.01 -4.44
CA VAL A 43 11.43 12.54 -5.65
C VAL A 43 10.09 11.92 -5.29
N ILE A 44 9.02 12.30 -6.00
CA ILE A 44 7.67 11.74 -5.82
C ILE A 44 7.19 10.97 -7.04
N TRP A 45 7.75 11.27 -8.19
CA TRP A 45 7.34 10.75 -9.48
C TRP A 45 8.54 10.56 -10.39
N ARG A 46 8.45 9.58 -11.27
CA ARG A 46 9.42 9.35 -12.35
C ARG A 46 8.65 8.99 -13.60
N ASP A 47 9.09 9.54 -14.73
CA ASP A 47 8.50 9.20 -16.03
C ASP A 47 8.51 7.67 -16.20
N PRO A 48 7.36 7.03 -16.35
CA PRO A 48 7.29 5.57 -16.54
C PRO A 48 7.81 5.11 -17.91
N GLY A 49 8.14 6.05 -18.80
CA GLY A 49 8.61 5.75 -20.17
C GLY A 49 7.49 5.14 -21.02
N ASN A 50 7.76 4.03 -21.67
CA ASN A 50 6.77 3.36 -22.50
C ASN A 50 5.80 2.52 -21.65
N ILE A 51 4.67 3.12 -21.30
CA ILE A 51 3.63 2.50 -20.47
C ILE A 51 3.11 1.19 -21.09
N SER A 52 3.03 1.09 -22.43
CA SER A 52 2.51 -0.11 -23.10
C SER A 52 3.37 -1.36 -22.88
N THR A 53 4.60 -1.20 -22.40
CA THR A 53 5.51 -2.33 -22.09
C THR A 53 5.49 -2.75 -20.62
N LEU A 54 4.78 -2.02 -19.76
CA LEU A 54 4.72 -2.35 -18.33
C LEU A 54 3.95 -3.63 -18.08
N ASN A 55 4.54 -4.51 -17.28
CA ASN A 55 3.87 -5.73 -16.84
C ASN A 55 3.12 -5.49 -15.52
N LEU A 56 1.81 -5.25 -15.61
CA LEU A 56 0.98 -4.93 -14.45
C LEU A 56 0.52 -6.17 -13.66
N VAL A 57 0.79 -7.37 -14.15
CA VAL A 57 0.62 -8.61 -13.35
C VAL A 57 1.62 -8.61 -12.18
N TYR A 58 2.87 -8.29 -12.46
CA TYR A 58 3.92 -8.31 -11.44
C TYR A 58 4.16 -6.94 -10.78
N GLY A 59 3.91 -5.82 -11.48
CA GLY A 59 4.09 -4.47 -10.95
C GLY A 59 5.55 -4.08 -10.74
N ALA A 60 5.82 -3.19 -9.78
CA ALA A 60 7.12 -2.54 -9.57
C ALA A 60 8.28 -3.51 -9.34
N GLY A 61 8.06 -4.62 -8.65
CA GLY A 61 9.10 -5.62 -8.35
C GLY A 61 9.36 -6.61 -9.48
N GLY A 62 8.53 -6.61 -10.55
CA GLY A 62 8.66 -7.56 -11.64
C GLY A 62 8.47 -9.02 -11.21
N ILE A 63 8.73 -9.94 -12.14
CA ILE A 63 8.69 -11.38 -11.86
C ILE A 63 9.88 -11.82 -10.98
N GLU A 64 10.98 -11.10 -11.06
CA GLU A 64 12.24 -11.40 -10.36
C GLU A 64 12.08 -11.29 -8.84
N HIS A 65 11.21 -10.42 -8.38
CA HIS A 65 10.92 -10.23 -6.96
C HIS A 65 9.63 -10.90 -6.51
N ALA A 66 8.93 -11.59 -7.42
CA ALA A 66 7.67 -12.24 -7.08
C ALA A 66 7.86 -13.36 -6.02
N PRO A 67 6.96 -13.48 -5.05
CA PRO A 67 7.01 -14.55 -4.08
C PRO A 67 6.71 -15.91 -4.73
N ASP A 68 7.35 -16.96 -4.25
CA ASP A 68 7.03 -18.32 -4.67
C ASP A 68 5.63 -18.71 -4.13
N SER A 69 4.65 -18.87 -5.03
CA SER A 69 3.28 -19.24 -4.68
C SER A 69 3.16 -20.66 -4.09
N ASN A 70 4.13 -21.55 -4.36
CA ASN A 70 4.20 -22.90 -3.83
C ASN A 70 5.19 -23.01 -2.66
N GLY A 71 5.85 -21.91 -2.32
CA GLY A 71 6.84 -21.84 -1.26
C GLY A 71 6.25 -21.99 0.13
N THR A 72 7.11 -22.37 1.07
CA THR A 72 6.79 -22.37 2.50
C THR A 72 7.52 -21.22 3.16
N TYR A 73 6.77 -20.38 3.85
CA TYR A 73 7.28 -19.22 4.57
C TYR A 73 7.40 -19.55 6.05
N THR A 74 8.40 -19.00 6.72
CA THR A 74 8.60 -19.18 8.16
C THR A 74 8.15 -17.94 8.90
N PHE A 75 7.28 -18.09 9.89
CA PHE A 75 6.81 -16.98 10.73
C PHE A 75 7.98 -16.32 11.48
N ASP A 76 8.00 -15.00 11.50
CA ASP A 76 8.98 -14.20 12.24
C ASP A 76 8.32 -13.50 13.45
N LYS A 77 7.31 -12.65 13.21
CA LYS A 77 6.60 -11.93 14.26
C LYS A 77 5.28 -11.34 13.79
N GLU A 78 4.31 -11.21 14.71
CA GLU A 78 3.07 -10.46 14.48
C GLU A 78 3.31 -8.94 14.67
N ASP A 79 2.77 -8.11 13.75
CA ASP A 79 2.82 -6.65 13.87
C ASP A 79 1.45 -6.13 14.33
N MET A 80 1.41 -5.55 15.53
CA MET A 80 0.18 -5.03 16.16
C MET A 80 -0.09 -3.56 15.83
N ASN A 81 0.76 -2.89 15.05
CA ASN A 81 0.55 -1.50 14.67
C ASN A 81 -0.56 -1.37 13.62
N GLY A 82 -1.32 -0.26 13.69
CA GLY A 82 -2.44 0.00 12.78
C GLY A 82 -3.62 -0.95 12.99
N THR A 83 -4.61 -0.91 12.10
CA THR A 83 -5.88 -1.65 12.23
C THR A 83 -5.89 -3.00 11.49
N SER A 84 -5.20 -3.11 10.36
CA SER A 84 -5.19 -4.32 9.53
C SER A 84 -4.30 -5.41 10.13
N PRO A 85 -4.78 -6.67 10.18
CA PRO A 85 -3.98 -7.80 10.63
C PRO A 85 -2.76 -7.99 9.72
N LYS A 86 -1.58 -8.12 10.32
CA LYS A 86 -0.33 -8.33 9.58
C LYS A 86 0.75 -8.96 10.44
N PHE A 87 1.63 -9.68 9.78
CA PHE A 87 2.80 -10.31 10.38
C PHE A 87 3.94 -10.43 9.38
N ASP A 88 5.15 -10.57 9.88
CA ASP A 88 6.36 -10.73 9.09
C ASP A 88 6.73 -12.22 8.99
N VAL A 89 7.23 -12.62 7.81
CA VAL A 89 7.72 -13.97 7.52
C VAL A 89 9.04 -13.91 6.74
N LYS A 90 9.69 -15.07 6.58
CA LYS A 90 10.81 -15.27 5.69
C LYS A 90 10.51 -16.42 4.74
N ASP A 91 10.91 -16.28 3.47
CA ASP A 91 10.89 -17.38 2.52
C ASP A 91 12.11 -18.29 2.67
N GLY A 92 12.19 -19.34 1.83
CA GLY A 92 13.29 -20.30 1.83
C GLY A 92 14.67 -19.73 1.47
N GLN A 93 14.70 -18.52 0.88
CA GLN A 93 15.93 -17.80 0.53
C GLN A 93 16.32 -16.76 1.60
N GLY A 94 15.49 -16.62 2.65
CA GLY A 94 15.71 -15.67 3.74
C GLY A 94 15.23 -14.24 3.43
N VAL A 95 14.55 -14.03 2.30
CA VAL A 95 13.90 -12.76 1.99
C VAL A 95 12.78 -12.53 2.98
N LYS A 96 12.69 -11.32 3.49
CA LYS A 96 11.62 -10.92 4.41
C LYS A 96 10.40 -10.41 3.66
N TRP A 97 9.24 -10.86 4.12
CA TRP A 97 7.95 -10.44 3.59
C TRP A 97 7.05 -10.00 4.73
N ARG A 98 6.26 -8.96 4.49
CA ARG A 98 5.14 -8.60 5.35
C ARG A 98 3.83 -9.09 4.74
N ILE A 99 3.16 -9.96 5.45
CA ILE A 99 1.84 -10.46 5.06
C ILE A 99 0.76 -9.59 5.71
N LYS A 100 -0.13 -9.03 4.90
CA LYS A 100 -1.32 -8.28 5.31
C LYS A 100 -2.56 -9.10 4.97
N LEU A 101 -3.53 -9.15 5.89
CA LEU A 101 -4.77 -9.94 5.78
C LEU A 101 -6.00 -9.03 5.82
N GLY A 102 -7.14 -9.56 5.41
CA GLY A 102 -8.43 -8.87 5.53
C GLY A 102 -9.04 -8.48 4.20
N GLN A 103 -9.66 -7.31 4.12
CA GLN A 103 -10.32 -6.79 2.93
C GLN A 103 -9.42 -5.91 2.07
N GLU A 104 -8.28 -5.46 2.59
CA GLU A 104 -7.36 -4.54 1.90
C GLU A 104 -6.40 -5.19 0.91
N PRO A 105 -5.96 -6.45 1.08
CA PRO A 105 -4.96 -7.07 0.22
C PRO A 105 -5.22 -6.93 -1.28
N GLN A 106 -6.43 -7.21 -1.73
CA GLN A 106 -6.81 -7.11 -3.14
C GLN A 106 -6.81 -5.67 -3.63
N ALA A 107 -7.50 -4.78 -2.89
CA ALA A 107 -7.58 -3.37 -3.25
C ALA A 107 -6.20 -2.71 -3.30
N GLU A 108 -5.35 -2.98 -2.32
CA GLU A 108 -4.00 -2.42 -2.25
C GLU A 108 -3.11 -2.91 -3.40
N THR A 109 -3.15 -4.20 -3.72
CA THR A 109 -2.38 -4.75 -4.85
C THR A 109 -2.80 -4.13 -6.18
N ALA A 110 -4.09 -4.00 -6.46
CA ALA A 110 -4.55 -3.34 -7.69
C ALA A 110 -4.18 -1.85 -7.73
N ALA A 111 -4.28 -1.14 -6.59
CA ALA A 111 -3.93 0.27 -6.47
C ALA A 111 -2.44 0.53 -6.72
N THR A 112 -1.55 -0.29 -6.18
CA THR A 112 -0.10 -0.15 -6.38
C THR A 112 0.28 -0.37 -7.85
N ARG A 113 -0.40 -1.26 -8.58
CA ARG A 113 -0.20 -1.46 -10.02
C ARG A 113 -0.51 -0.19 -10.82
N LEU A 114 -1.67 0.43 -10.56
CA LEU A 114 -2.07 1.65 -11.27
C LEU A 114 -1.22 2.86 -10.87
N LEU A 115 -0.84 3.00 -9.60
CA LEU A 115 0.07 4.05 -9.14
C LEU A 115 1.44 3.93 -9.80
N TRP A 116 2.00 2.72 -9.86
CA TRP A 116 3.27 2.47 -10.52
C TRP A 116 3.21 2.75 -12.02
N ALA A 117 2.15 2.31 -12.69
CA ALA A 117 1.94 2.61 -14.11
C ALA A 117 1.86 4.11 -14.40
N ALA A 118 1.35 4.90 -13.46
CA ALA A 118 1.32 6.35 -13.53
C ALA A 118 2.66 7.02 -13.13
N GLY A 119 3.72 6.26 -12.83
CA GLY A 119 5.06 6.77 -12.51
C GLY A 119 5.29 7.08 -11.02
N TYR A 120 4.36 6.77 -10.13
CA TYR A 120 4.53 6.98 -8.69
C TYR A 120 5.24 5.81 -8.04
N PHE A 121 6.07 6.08 -7.02
CA PHE A 121 6.70 5.05 -6.23
C PHE A 121 5.67 4.32 -5.37
N VAL A 122 5.84 3.02 -5.26
CA VAL A 122 4.98 2.11 -4.49
C VAL A 122 5.82 1.08 -3.76
N ASP A 123 5.25 0.44 -2.74
CA ASP A 123 5.84 -0.76 -2.16
C ASP A 123 5.72 -1.94 -3.15
N GLU A 124 6.71 -2.82 -3.18
CA GLU A 124 6.66 -4.05 -3.98
C GLU A 124 5.77 -5.06 -3.28
N ASP A 125 4.57 -5.21 -3.76
CA ASP A 125 3.58 -6.11 -3.19
C ASP A 125 3.00 -7.08 -4.22
N TYR A 126 2.52 -8.21 -3.72
CA TYR A 126 1.94 -9.29 -4.50
C TYR A 126 0.79 -9.91 -3.73
N TYR A 127 -0.27 -10.27 -4.42
CA TYR A 127 -1.38 -11.01 -3.84
C TYR A 127 -1.23 -12.50 -4.10
N LEU A 128 -1.36 -13.30 -3.04
CA LEU A 128 -1.48 -14.74 -3.12
C LEU A 128 -2.80 -15.18 -2.48
N PRO A 129 -3.61 -16.01 -3.17
CA PRO A 129 -4.86 -16.53 -2.61
C PRO A 129 -4.61 -17.39 -1.38
N GLU A 130 -3.49 -18.13 -1.37
CA GLU A 130 -3.06 -18.98 -0.28
C GLU A 130 -1.55 -18.90 -0.06
N VAL A 131 -1.14 -18.93 1.20
CA VAL A 131 0.28 -18.93 1.62
C VAL A 131 0.48 -19.92 2.74
N LYS A 132 1.44 -20.84 2.59
CA LYS A 132 1.80 -21.79 3.65
C LYS A 132 2.84 -21.17 4.57
N VAL A 133 2.49 -21.02 5.85
CA VAL A 133 3.37 -20.43 6.88
C VAL A 133 3.68 -21.45 7.98
N GLN A 134 4.94 -21.84 8.06
CA GLN A 134 5.45 -22.73 9.09
C GLN A 134 5.67 -21.97 10.40
N GLY A 135 5.33 -22.59 11.53
CA GLY A 135 5.52 -22.00 12.86
C GLY A 135 4.57 -20.84 13.18
N LEU A 136 3.48 -20.68 12.40
CA LEU A 136 2.49 -19.64 12.63
C LEU A 136 1.74 -19.91 13.94
N PRO A 137 1.84 -19.04 14.96
CA PRO A 137 1.07 -19.17 16.18
C PRO A 137 -0.41 -18.77 15.95
N LYS A 138 -1.26 -18.99 16.94
CA LYS A 138 -2.59 -18.38 16.90
C LYS A 138 -2.46 -16.86 16.88
N LEU A 139 -2.92 -16.26 15.79
CA LEU A 139 -2.85 -14.82 15.61
C LEU A 139 -3.83 -14.09 16.55
N ARG A 140 -3.42 -12.94 17.07
CA ARG A 140 -4.28 -12.04 17.85
C ARG A 140 -5.32 -11.35 16.97
N ARG A 141 -4.97 -11.09 15.70
CA ARG A 141 -5.86 -10.47 14.70
C ARG A 141 -5.78 -11.25 13.39
N GLY A 142 -6.93 -11.42 12.71
CA GLY A 142 -6.98 -12.10 11.41
C GLY A 142 -6.91 -13.62 11.48
N GLN A 143 -7.12 -14.24 12.65
CA GLN A 143 -7.14 -15.70 12.78
C GLN A 143 -8.18 -16.39 11.90
N ASN A 144 -9.27 -15.69 11.55
CA ASN A 144 -10.31 -16.18 10.64
C ASN A 144 -9.83 -16.32 9.18
N PHE A 145 -8.65 -15.82 8.84
CA PHE A 145 -7.98 -16.01 7.54
C PHE A 145 -6.95 -17.14 7.58
N VAL A 146 -6.86 -17.88 8.66
CA VAL A 146 -5.89 -18.98 8.83
C VAL A 146 -6.64 -20.29 9.03
N SER A 147 -6.35 -21.28 8.18
CA SER A 147 -6.82 -22.66 8.33
C SER A 147 -5.76 -23.57 8.94
N GLU A 148 -6.12 -24.84 9.18
CA GLU A 148 -5.21 -25.86 9.72
C GLU A 148 -3.94 -25.99 8.87
N GLY A 149 -2.84 -26.37 9.51
CA GLY A 149 -1.54 -26.51 8.82
C GLY A 149 -0.83 -25.20 8.52
N GLY A 150 -1.34 -24.05 9.04
CA GLY A 150 -0.73 -22.73 8.82
C GLY A 150 -0.96 -22.18 7.40
N ILE A 151 -2.07 -22.56 6.76
CA ILE A 151 -2.49 -22.00 5.48
C ILE A 151 -3.18 -20.67 5.72
N VAL A 152 -2.65 -19.62 5.13
CA VAL A 152 -3.13 -18.25 5.23
C VAL A 152 -3.83 -17.88 3.92
N HIS A 153 -5.04 -17.37 3.99
CA HIS A 153 -5.87 -17.04 2.83
C HIS A 153 -5.91 -15.54 2.55
N ARG A 154 -6.01 -15.18 1.27
CA ARG A 154 -6.19 -13.80 0.80
C ARG A 154 -5.09 -12.85 1.31
N ALA A 155 -3.84 -13.22 1.08
CA ALA A 155 -2.67 -12.57 1.62
C ALA A 155 -2.05 -11.59 0.60
N ARG A 156 -1.73 -10.36 1.03
CA ARG A 156 -0.80 -9.49 0.32
C ARG A 156 0.59 -9.62 0.96
N LEU A 157 1.57 -9.96 0.15
CA LEU A 157 2.97 -10.06 0.54
C LEU A 157 3.70 -8.81 0.07
N GLU A 158 4.25 -8.03 0.99
CA GLU A 158 5.11 -6.88 0.70
C GLU A 158 6.56 -7.27 0.94
N ARG A 159 7.40 -7.13 -0.10
CA ARG A 159 8.83 -7.41 0.00
C ARG A 159 9.50 -6.38 0.91
N LYS A 160 10.32 -6.86 1.85
CA LYS A 160 11.08 -6.02 2.78
C LYS A 160 12.57 -6.10 2.49
N GLU A 161 13.11 -5.05 1.90
CA GLU A 161 14.53 -4.94 1.62
C GLU A 161 15.25 -4.22 2.76
N LYS A 162 16.46 -4.71 3.09
CA LYS A 162 17.28 -4.13 4.18
C LYS A 162 17.82 -2.75 3.83
N GLU A 163 18.04 -2.52 2.56
CA GLU A 163 18.60 -1.30 1.99
C GLU A 163 17.62 -0.13 2.02
N ILE A 164 16.33 -0.44 1.95
CA ILE A 164 15.26 0.57 1.98
C ILE A 164 14.99 1.02 3.42
N LYS A 165 15.25 2.29 3.70
CA LYS A 165 15.09 2.87 5.04
C LYS A 165 13.96 3.89 5.07
N LYS A 166 12.90 3.59 5.81
CA LYS A 166 11.88 4.58 6.12
C LYS A 166 12.41 5.63 7.08
N ILE A 167 12.51 6.88 6.63
CA ILE A 167 12.99 8.02 7.43
C ILE A 167 11.87 8.88 8.01
N GLY A 168 10.68 8.86 7.39
CA GLY A 168 9.56 9.68 7.86
C GLY A 168 8.24 9.40 7.18
N ASN A 169 7.29 10.29 7.49
CA ASN A 169 5.99 10.38 6.85
C ASN A 169 5.82 11.81 6.32
N TRP A 170 5.15 11.98 5.18
CA TRP A 170 4.90 13.29 4.58
C TRP A 170 3.41 13.67 4.66
N GLU A 171 3.14 14.96 4.52
CA GLU A 171 1.80 15.54 4.59
C GLU A 171 1.36 16.10 3.25
N TRP A 172 0.07 15.95 2.89
CA TRP A 172 -0.49 16.38 1.61
C TRP A 172 -0.31 17.87 1.32
N PHE A 173 -0.34 18.73 2.34
CA PHE A 173 -0.24 20.18 2.17
C PHE A 173 1.12 20.76 2.61
N LYS A 174 2.04 19.87 3.05
CA LYS A 174 3.37 20.27 3.49
C LYS A 174 4.41 19.25 3.02
N ASN A 175 4.84 19.42 1.78
CA ASN A 175 5.89 18.61 1.13
C ASN A 175 6.56 19.42 0.01
N PRO A 176 7.72 19.00 -0.51
CA PRO A 176 8.47 19.73 -1.52
C PRO A 176 7.78 19.85 -2.89
N PHE A 177 6.72 19.10 -3.15
CA PHE A 177 6.09 18.96 -4.46
C PHE A 177 4.79 19.76 -4.63
N VAL A 178 4.37 20.46 -3.57
CA VAL A 178 3.14 21.29 -3.64
C VAL A 178 3.25 22.29 -4.78
N GLY A 179 2.27 22.28 -5.70
CA GLY A 179 2.23 23.13 -6.88
C GLY A 179 2.82 22.50 -8.15
N THR A 180 3.38 21.28 -8.07
CA THR A 180 3.82 20.56 -9.28
C THR A 180 2.68 19.75 -9.90
N LYS A 181 2.75 19.53 -11.24
CA LYS A 181 1.75 18.72 -11.95
C LYS A 181 1.79 17.26 -11.51
N GLU A 182 2.97 16.74 -11.16
CA GLU A 182 3.16 15.37 -10.68
C GLU A 182 2.48 15.17 -9.33
N PHE A 183 2.55 16.16 -8.44
CA PHE A 183 1.84 16.11 -7.17
C PHE A 183 0.32 16.26 -7.35
N SER A 184 -0.12 17.15 -8.23
CA SER A 184 -1.53 17.23 -8.64
C SER A 184 -2.03 15.88 -9.17
N GLY A 185 -1.22 15.19 -9.98
CA GLY A 185 -1.49 13.85 -10.49
C GLY A 185 -1.67 12.82 -9.38
N LEU A 186 -0.78 12.80 -8.37
CA LEU A 186 -0.93 11.89 -7.23
C LEU A 186 -2.24 12.13 -6.46
N ARG A 187 -2.62 13.41 -6.26
CA ARG A 187 -3.88 13.78 -5.61
C ARG A 187 -5.08 13.26 -6.41
N MET A 188 -5.05 13.37 -7.74
CA MET A 188 -6.09 12.82 -8.62
C MET A 188 -6.10 11.29 -8.62
N MET A 189 -4.93 10.62 -8.57
CA MET A 189 -4.86 9.17 -8.41
C MET A 189 -5.60 8.71 -7.16
N MET A 190 -5.51 9.44 -6.05
CA MET A 190 -6.26 9.10 -4.84
C MET A 190 -7.77 9.10 -5.10
N SER A 191 -8.27 10.06 -5.87
CA SER A 191 -9.69 10.11 -6.25
C SER A 191 -10.06 9.06 -7.30
N LEU A 192 -9.19 8.82 -8.29
CA LEU A 192 -9.40 7.79 -9.30
C LEU A 192 -9.56 6.41 -8.65
N LEU A 193 -8.78 6.13 -7.62
CA LEU A 193 -8.82 4.88 -6.85
C LEU A 193 -9.88 4.86 -5.76
N ASN A 194 -10.56 5.98 -5.48
CA ASN A 194 -11.39 6.18 -4.30
C ASN A 194 -10.66 5.90 -2.97
N ASN A 195 -9.40 6.29 -2.86
CA ASN A 195 -8.65 6.17 -1.60
C ASN A 195 -9.10 7.23 -0.60
N TRP A 196 -9.94 6.84 0.35
CA TRP A 196 -10.49 7.75 1.34
C TRP A 196 -9.68 7.84 2.66
N ASP A 197 -8.60 7.07 2.84
CA ASP A 197 -7.78 7.10 4.07
C ASP A 197 -6.44 7.82 3.85
N LEU A 198 -6.52 9.13 3.55
CA LEU A 198 -5.39 9.99 3.20
C LEU A 198 -4.63 10.55 4.41
N LYS A 199 -4.51 9.76 5.47
CA LYS A 199 -3.75 10.17 6.67
C LYS A 199 -2.26 10.24 6.41
N LYS A 200 -1.58 11.16 7.09
CA LYS A 200 -0.12 11.29 7.07
C LYS A 200 0.60 9.96 7.35
N ILE A 201 0.08 9.12 8.25
CA ILE A 201 0.70 7.85 8.62
C ILE A 201 0.77 6.86 7.45
N ASN A 202 -0.12 7.01 6.46
CA ASN A 202 -0.20 6.18 5.26
C ASN A 202 0.77 6.63 4.15
N ASN A 203 1.50 7.72 4.38
CA ASN A 203 2.50 8.27 3.47
C ASN A 203 3.90 8.02 4.02
N SER A 204 4.83 7.61 3.17
CA SER A 204 6.19 7.27 3.59
C SER A 204 7.25 8.03 2.80
N ILE A 205 8.38 8.30 3.47
CA ILE A 205 9.61 8.77 2.84
C ILE A 205 10.65 7.67 3.03
N TYR A 206 11.12 7.10 1.93
CA TYR A 206 12.19 6.11 1.92
C TYR A 206 13.47 6.69 1.36
N VAL A 207 14.61 6.25 1.88
CA VAL A 207 15.92 6.49 1.26
C VAL A 207 16.27 5.25 0.44
N VAL A 208 16.40 5.45 -0.86
CA VAL A 208 16.70 4.41 -1.84
C VAL A 208 17.60 5.02 -2.93
N ASP A 209 18.70 4.38 -3.27
CA ASP A 209 19.58 4.77 -4.39
C ASP A 209 20.06 6.23 -4.32
N GLY A 210 20.30 6.77 -3.13
CA GLY A 210 20.78 8.13 -2.95
C GLY A 210 19.72 9.22 -3.12
N GLU A 211 18.44 8.88 -3.03
CA GLU A 211 17.31 9.82 -3.12
C GLU A 211 16.28 9.58 -2.01
N GLN A 212 15.47 10.59 -1.72
CA GLN A 212 14.30 10.48 -0.85
C GLN A 212 13.06 10.22 -1.70
N ARG A 213 12.56 8.98 -1.72
CA ARG A 213 11.32 8.61 -2.44
C ARG A 213 10.10 8.85 -1.56
N TYR A 214 9.19 9.67 -2.06
CA TYR A 214 7.92 9.98 -1.43
C TYR A 214 6.83 9.12 -2.07
N LEU A 215 6.12 8.32 -1.25
CA LEU A 215 5.08 7.41 -1.74
C LEU A 215 3.88 7.34 -0.78
N VAL A 216 2.73 6.93 -1.30
CA VAL A 216 1.59 6.47 -0.51
C VAL A 216 1.81 5.00 -0.24
N SER A 217 2.13 4.66 1.00
CA SER A 217 2.53 3.30 1.43
C SER A 217 1.37 2.47 1.98
N ASP A 218 0.16 3.01 2.05
CA ASP A 218 -1.06 2.28 2.38
C ASP A 218 -2.20 2.77 1.47
N ALA A 219 -2.44 2.02 0.43
CA ALA A 219 -3.50 2.25 -0.54
C ALA A 219 -4.66 1.24 -0.41
N GLY A 220 -4.79 0.59 0.75
CA GLY A 220 -5.79 -0.46 0.98
C GLY A 220 -7.23 0.04 1.13
N ALA A 221 -7.44 1.34 1.34
CA ALA A 221 -8.76 1.94 1.45
C ALA A 221 -9.33 2.41 0.09
N THR A 222 -9.19 1.57 -0.94
CA THR A 222 -9.50 1.88 -2.34
C THR A 222 -10.60 0.99 -2.92
N PHE A 223 -11.04 1.33 -4.14
CA PHE A 223 -11.98 0.57 -4.96
C PHE A 223 -13.29 0.24 -4.24
N GLY A 224 -13.84 1.21 -3.56
CA GLY A 224 -15.13 1.13 -2.91
C GLY A 224 -15.80 2.50 -2.92
N LYS A 225 -16.78 2.66 -2.06
CA LYS A 225 -17.53 3.91 -1.91
C LYS A 225 -16.71 4.93 -1.12
N THR A 226 -16.47 6.10 -1.72
CA THR A 226 -15.99 7.27 -0.98
C THR A 226 -17.15 7.86 -0.24
N GLY A 227 -17.54 7.49 0.87
CA GLY A 227 -18.60 8.09 1.65
C GLY A 227 -19.66 8.89 0.89
N ASN A 228 -20.86 8.37 0.86
CA ASN A 228 -22.00 9.25 0.95
C ASN A 228 -22.21 9.53 2.46
N ASN A 229 -23.21 10.31 2.78
CA ASN A 229 -23.54 10.72 4.16
C ASN A 229 -23.65 9.57 5.20
N ILE A 230 -23.56 8.30 4.83
CA ILE A 230 -23.87 7.15 5.69
C ILE A 230 -22.76 6.10 5.72
N SER A 231 -22.07 5.81 4.61
CA SER A 231 -21.12 4.69 4.56
C SER A 231 -19.95 4.92 3.60
N ARG A 232 -18.85 4.28 3.89
CA ARG A 232 -17.70 4.13 3.00
C ARG A 232 -17.34 2.63 2.95
N SER A 233 -16.78 2.19 1.83
CA SER A 233 -16.33 0.82 1.65
C SER A 233 -14.96 0.76 0.99
N LYS A 234 -14.40 -0.42 0.88
CA LYS A 234 -13.17 -0.72 0.18
C LYS A 234 -13.32 -2.10 -0.46
N SER A 235 -12.71 -2.30 -1.62
CA SER A 235 -12.86 -3.55 -2.38
C SER A 235 -14.35 -3.92 -2.55
N ASP A 236 -15.13 -2.94 -3.02
CA ASP A 236 -16.58 -3.03 -3.21
C ASP A 236 -16.93 -2.42 -4.57
N LEU A 237 -17.07 -3.28 -5.58
CA LEU A 237 -17.28 -2.88 -6.98
C LEU A 237 -18.50 -1.98 -7.12
N LYS A 238 -19.64 -2.38 -6.55
CA LYS A 238 -20.87 -1.59 -6.65
C LYS A 238 -20.69 -0.19 -6.05
N GLY A 239 -20.05 -0.11 -4.87
CA GLY A 239 -19.74 1.16 -4.24
C GLY A 239 -18.80 2.04 -5.06
N TYR A 240 -17.85 1.41 -5.79
CA TYR A 240 -16.92 2.11 -6.67
C TYR A 240 -17.63 2.66 -7.92
N GLU A 241 -18.49 1.88 -8.56
CA GLU A 241 -19.28 2.28 -9.73
C GLU A 241 -20.30 3.39 -9.39
N GLU A 242 -20.92 3.35 -8.21
CA GLU A 242 -21.87 4.33 -7.73
C GLU A 242 -21.23 5.66 -7.27
N SER A 243 -19.92 5.68 -7.04
CA SER A 243 -19.20 6.87 -6.58
C SER A 243 -18.98 7.85 -7.73
N LYS A 244 -19.36 9.11 -7.50
CA LYS A 244 -19.07 10.20 -8.43
C LYS A 244 -17.56 10.44 -8.47
N PHE A 245 -17.00 10.69 -9.65
CA PHE A 245 -15.56 10.94 -9.82
C PHE A 245 -15.27 12.45 -9.83
N ILE A 246 -15.82 13.18 -10.80
CA ILE A 246 -15.67 14.64 -10.88
C ILE A 246 -16.84 15.28 -10.11
N GLU A 247 -16.53 16.09 -9.11
CA GLU A 247 -17.55 16.80 -8.31
C GLU A 247 -17.95 18.12 -8.94
N LYS A 248 -16.94 18.93 -9.34
CA LYS A 248 -17.12 20.24 -9.94
C LYS A 248 -15.98 20.53 -10.90
N GLU A 249 -16.31 21.19 -12.00
CA GLU A 249 -15.32 21.67 -12.94
C GLU A 249 -15.53 23.16 -13.29
N THR A 250 -14.43 23.83 -13.53
CA THR A 250 -14.34 25.19 -14.02
C THR A 250 -13.38 25.25 -15.19
N PRO A 251 -13.25 26.35 -15.94
CA PRO A 251 -12.23 26.47 -16.97
C PRO A 251 -10.79 26.30 -16.46
N ALA A 252 -10.52 26.64 -15.20
CA ALA A 252 -9.16 26.60 -14.61
C ALA A 252 -8.89 25.35 -13.77
N GLU A 253 -9.87 24.87 -13.03
CA GLU A 253 -9.69 23.87 -11.97
C GLU A 253 -10.79 22.81 -11.99
N VAL A 254 -10.47 21.65 -11.43
CA VAL A 254 -11.38 20.52 -11.24
C VAL A 254 -11.31 20.07 -9.79
N ASP A 255 -12.47 19.86 -9.18
CA ASP A 255 -12.65 19.22 -7.89
C ASP A 255 -13.12 17.78 -8.11
N PHE A 256 -12.41 16.84 -7.51
CA PHE A 256 -12.79 15.43 -7.53
C PHE A 256 -13.50 15.06 -6.24
N GLU A 257 -14.50 14.17 -6.33
CA GLU A 257 -15.25 13.72 -5.16
C GLU A 257 -14.33 12.89 -4.24
N MET A 258 -14.33 13.28 -2.98
CA MET A 258 -13.63 12.58 -1.92
C MET A 258 -14.31 12.86 -0.58
N HIS A 259 -14.93 11.82 -0.02
CA HIS A 259 -15.50 11.89 1.32
C HIS A 259 -14.81 10.87 2.22
N SER A 260 -14.03 11.33 3.17
CA SER A 260 -13.28 10.46 4.06
C SER A 260 -14.11 9.89 5.20
N ARG A 261 -15.39 10.31 5.34
CA ARG A 261 -16.27 9.92 6.46
C ARG A 261 -17.74 9.99 6.12
N PRO A 262 -18.59 9.20 6.80
CA PRO A 262 -20.02 9.40 6.85
C PRO A 262 -20.38 10.65 7.64
N PHE A 263 -21.32 11.47 7.12
CA PHE A 263 -21.76 12.73 7.76
C PHE A 263 -22.25 12.55 9.20
N LEU A 264 -23.01 11.48 9.49
CA LEU A 264 -23.53 11.20 10.82
C LEU A 264 -22.47 10.96 11.89
N LEU A 265 -21.29 10.45 11.53
CA LEU A 265 -20.17 10.28 12.46
C LEU A 265 -19.47 11.60 12.79
N THR A 266 -19.74 12.66 12.02
CA THR A 266 -19.15 13.99 12.21
C THR A 266 -19.55 14.60 13.55
N ALA A 267 -20.78 14.38 13.97
CA ALA A 267 -21.32 14.96 15.22
C ALA A 267 -20.73 14.33 16.49
N VAL A 268 -20.15 13.11 16.39
CA VAL A 268 -19.69 12.32 17.53
C VAL A 268 -18.15 12.31 17.65
N ASP A 269 -17.42 12.65 16.58
CA ASP A 269 -15.95 12.53 16.51
C ASP A 269 -15.29 13.89 16.17
N VAL A 270 -15.52 14.87 17.01
CA VAL A 270 -15.03 16.26 16.87
C VAL A 270 -13.49 16.37 16.76
N PRO A 271 -12.66 15.61 17.51
CA PRO A 271 -11.20 15.72 17.40
C PRO A 271 -10.66 15.33 16.02
N ASN A 272 -11.28 14.36 15.35
CA ASN A 272 -10.86 13.91 14.01
C ASN A 272 -11.54 14.72 12.88
N TYR A 273 -12.45 15.64 13.20
CA TYR A 273 -13.16 16.46 12.20
C TYR A 273 -12.20 17.24 11.29
N HIS A 274 -11.25 17.96 11.88
CA HIS A 274 -10.29 18.79 11.15
C HIS A 274 -9.34 17.97 10.28
N GLU A 275 -8.89 16.82 10.77
CA GLU A 275 -8.01 15.94 9.99
C GLU A 275 -8.74 15.36 8.77
N ARG A 276 -9.99 14.95 8.95
CA ARG A 276 -10.82 14.40 7.86
C ARG A 276 -11.21 15.45 6.83
N THR A 277 -11.56 16.67 7.25
CA THR A 277 -11.80 17.79 6.34
C THR A 277 -10.55 18.09 5.49
N LYS A 278 -9.36 18.05 6.10
CA LYS A 278 -8.11 18.18 5.35
C LYS A 278 -7.95 17.08 4.30
N MET A 279 -8.29 15.83 4.63
CA MET A 279 -8.23 14.72 3.67
C MET A 279 -9.17 14.94 2.48
N GLU A 280 -10.39 15.44 2.71
CA GLU A 280 -11.35 15.74 1.63
C GLU A 280 -10.84 16.84 0.70
N ASN A 281 -10.08 17.80 1.21
CA ASN A 281 -9.48 18.88 0.41
C ASN A 281 -8.27 18.42 -0.42
N VAL A 282 -7.75 17.22 -0.21
CA VAL A 282 -6.61 16.71 -1.00
C VAL A 282 -6.93 16.66 -2.49
N THR A 283 -8.18 16.40 -2.86
CA THR A 283 -8.61 16.26 -4.26
C THR A 283 -9.32 17.48 -4.83
N LYS A 284 -9.23 18.66 -4.15
CA LYS A 284 -9.85 19.90 -4.57
C LYS A 284 -8.85 20.85 -5.23
N HIS A 285 -9.34 21.76 -6.04
CA HIS A 285 -8.55 22.81 -6.71
C HIS A 285 -7.38 22.23 -7.51
N ILE A 286 -7.64 21.18 -8.29
CA ILE A 286 -6.63 20.60 -9.20
C ILE A 286 -6.62 21.40 -10.49
N PRO A 287 -5.46 21.91 -10.96
CA PRO A 287 -5.38 22.57 -12.24
C PRO A 287 -5.88 21.67 -13.38
N ARG A 288 -6.77 22.19 -14.22
CA ARG A 288 -7.37 21.42 -15.34
C ARG A 288 -6.29 20.87 -16.30
N ALA A 289 -5.22 21.63 -16.51
CA ALA A 289 -4.08 21.18 -17.32
C ALA A 289 -3.39 19.94 -16.73
N ASP A 290 -3.24 19.89 -15.40
CA ASP A 290 -2.64 18.76 -14.71
C ASP A 290 -3.55 17.53 -14.78
N ALA A 291 -4.88 17.75 -14.72
CA ALA A 291 -5.86 16.67 -14.87
C ALA A 291 -5.80 16.05 -16.27
N LYS A 292 -5.71 16.87 -17.31
CA LYS A 292 -5.50 16.40 -18.70
C LYS A 292 -4.19 15.65 -18.86
N TRP A 293 -3.12 16.15 -18.27
CA TRP A 293 -1.82 15.48 -18.32
C TRP A 293 -1.91 14.06 -17.75
N LEU A 294 -2.52 13.89 -16.57
CA LEU A 294 -2.69 12.56 -16.00
C LEU A 294 -3.59 11.68 -16.87
N GLY A 295 -4.68 12.22 -17.40
CA GLY A 295 -5.58 11.52 -18.32
C GLY A 295 -4.84 10.99 -19.54
N GLN A 296 -4.01 11.83 -20.18
CA GLN A 296 -3.18 11.46 -21.33
C GLN A 296 -2.13 10.40 -20.97
N LEU A 297 -1.53 10.49 -19.78
CA LEU A 297 -0.58 9.50 -19.28
C LEU A 297 -1.25 8.14 -19.10
N LEU A 298 -2.35 8.07 -18.34
CA LEU A 298 -3.09 6.85 -18.09
C LEU A 298 -3.82 6.31 -19.33
N GLY A 299 -4.18 7.17 -20.27
CA GLY A 299 -4.79 6.80 -21.54
C GLY A 299 -3.88 5.96 -22.45
N GLN A 300 -2.59 5.83 -22.13
CA GLN A 300 -1.66 4.93 -22.82
C GLN A 300 -1.76 3.47 -22.32
N LEU A 301 -2.45 3.24 -21.21
CA LEU A 301 -2.71 1.87 -20.74
C LEU A 301 -3.71 1.17 -21.65
N SER A 302 -3.40 -0.04 -22.07
CA SER A 302 -4.36 -0.90 -22.74
C SER A 302 -5.42 -1.40 -21.76
N GLU A 303 -6.59 -1.78 -22.29
CA GLU A 303 -7.64 -2.41 -21.48
C GLU A 303 -7.13 -3.68 -20.77
N GLU A 304 -6.27 -4.44 -21.44
CA GLU A 304 -5.71 -5.67 -20.88
C GLU A 304 -4.76 -5.36 -19.70
N GLN A 305 -3.93 -4.34 -19.81
CA GLN A 305 -3.08 -3.91 -18.69
C GLN A 305 -3.90 -3.46 -17.48
N ILE A 306 -5.03 -2.78 -17.70
CA ILE A 306 -5.93 -2.40 -16.58
C ILE A 306 -6.56 -3.65 -15.97
N ARG A 307 -7.01 -4.64 -16.77
CA ARG A 307 -7.50 -5.94 -16.26
C ARG A 307 -6.44 -6.68 -15.46
N ASP A 308 -5.19 -6.64 -15.89
CA ASP A 308 -4.07 -7.30 -15.22
C ASP A 308 -3.83 -6.76 -13.81
N CYS A 309 -4.09 -5.48 -13.54
CA CYS A 309 -4.04 -4.94 -12.18
C CYS A 309 -4.99 -5.69 -11.21
N PHE A 310 -6.19 -5.98 -11.67
CA PHE A 310 -7.23 -6.64 -10.86
C PHE A 310 -7.07 -8.17 -10.84
N ARG A 311 -6.61 -8.78 -11.94
CA ARG A 311 -6.25 -10.22 -11.97
C ARG A 311 -5.11 -10.51 -11.00
N ALA A 312 -4.06 -9.67 -11.01
CA ALA A 312 -2.93 -9.78 -10.09
C ALA A 312 -3.35 -9.66 -8.62
N ALA A 313 -4.44 -8.97 -8.35
CA ALA A 313 -5.04 -8.81 -7.03
C ALA A 313 -6.01 -9.96 -6.65
N GLY A 314 -6.21 -10.94 -7.53
CA GLY A 314 -7.05 -12.11 -7.28
C GLY A 314 -8.55 -11.81 -7.23
N TYR A 315 -9.02 -10.81 -7.96
CA TYR A 315 -10.44 -10.55 -8.17
C TYR A 315 -11.07 -11.59 -9.10
N THR A 316 -12.36 -11.85 -8.94
CA THR A 316 -13.13 -12.74 -9.84
C THR A 316 -13.21 -12.13 -11.24
N PRO A 317 -13.47 -12.94 -12.30
CA PRO A 317 -13.59 -12.42 -13.66
C PRO A 317 -14.59 -11.28 -13.80
N ASP A 318 -15.75 -11.35 -13.14
CA ASP A 318 -16.78 -10.31 -13.19
C ASP A 318 -16.32 -9.03 -12.49
N GLU A 319 -15.63 -9.16 -11.36
CA GLU A 319 -15.03 -8.00 -10.66
C GLU A 319 -13.91 -7.37 -11.48
N VAL A 320 -13.04 -8.17 -12.11
CA VAL A 320 -11.99 -7.68 -13.01
C VAL A 320 -12.59 -6.83 -14.12
N GLU A 321 -13.64 -7.30 -14.78
CA GLU A 321 -14.31 -6.56 -15.85
C GLU A 321 -14.98 -5.29 -15.33
N GLY A 322 -15.70 -5.36 -14.22
CA GLY A 322 -16.40 -4.21 -13.64
C GLY A 322 -15.43 -3.11 -13.19
N TYR A 323 -14.41 -3.45 -12.41
CA TYR A 323 -13.38 -2.49 -11.97
C TYR A 323 -12.63 -1.88 -13.15
N SER A 324 -12.23 -2.70 -14.13
CA SER A 324 -11.48 -2.23 -15.29
C SER A 324 -12.30 -1.24 -16.12
N LYS A 325 -13.56 -1.51 -16.32
CA LYS A 325 -14.49 -0.62 -17.03
C LYS A 325 -14.65 0.72 -16.31
N GLU A 326 -14.82 0.70 -14.99
CA GLU A 326 -14.96 1.97 -14.23
C GLU A 326 -13.65 2.76 -14.21
N VAL A 327 -12.47 2.11 -14.11
CA VAL A 327 -11.18 2.80 -14.23
C VAL A 327 -11.03 3.46 -15.62
N GLN A 328 -11.36 2.74 -16.70
CA GLN A 328 -11.33 3.27 -18.07
C GLN A 328 -12.26 4.47 -18.22
N LYS A 329 -13.48 4.40 -17.68
CA LYS A 329 -14.46 5.50 -17.68
C LYS A 329 -13.89 6.75 -16.98
N ARG A 330 -13.23 6.59 -15.84
CA ARG A 330 -12.59 7.69 -15.10
C ARG A 330 -11.41 8.28 -15.86
N ILE A 331 -10.58 7.45 -16.49
CA ILE A 331 -9.50 7.92 -17.39
C ILE A 331 -10.07 8.70 -18.58
N ALA A 332 -11.13 8.19 -19.20
CA ALA A 332 -11.82 8.89 -20.29
C ALA A 332 -12.38 10.26 -19.83
N ALA A 333 -12.93 10.34 -18.62
CA ALA A 333 -13.40 11.59 -18.04
C ALA A 333 -12.28 12.62 -17.85
N LEU A 334 -11.05 12.19 -17.44
CA LEU A 334 -9.88 13.07 -17.35
C LEU A 334 -9.46 13.59 -18.74
N ASN A 335 -9.53 12.74 -19.77
CA ASN A 335 -9.19 13.12 -21.14
C ASN A 335 -10.19 14.09 -21.78
N ALA A 336 -11.44 14.04 -21.34
CA ALA A 336 -12.51 14.91 -21.81
C ALA A 336 -12.47 16.33 -21.20
N LEU A 337 -11.74 16.52 -20.10
CA LEU A 337 -11.55 17.84 -19.48
C LEU A 337 -10.88 18.80 -20.47
#